data_d97e16a41775f6d722bb5b1e108b6bd6
#
_entry.id   d97e16a41775f6d722bb5b1e108b6bd6
#
_cell.length_a   1.000
_cell.length_b   1.000
_cell.length_c   1.000
_cell.angle_alpha   90.00
_cell.angle_beta   90.00
_cell.angle_gamma   90.00
#
_symmetry.space_group_name_H-M   'P 1'
#
loop_
_entity.id
_entity.type
_entity.pdbx_description
1 polymer ?
#
loop_
_entity_poly.entity_id
_entity_poly.type
_entity_poly.pdbx_seq_one_letter_code
_entity_poly.pdbx_strand_id
1 'polypeptide(L)'
;RQTWQPRTTQMTKHSKVLIIGSGPAGYTAAIYTARAMLKPMMVQGTQPGGQLTITTDVENYPGFGDVIQGPWLMEQMQQQAKSVGTDIITDMIKSVDFGQRPFTAVGESGETYTADSVIISTGAQARWLGIDSEKKFNGYGVSACATCDGFFFQDKKVLVVGGGNSAVEEALYLTNIASKVYLVHRRDSLRAEKILQDRLFSNPKVEVIWNSQLEEVIGNDDPLNVTGVKLKNTKDDFGLGTATVDVDGVFIAIGHDPATQIFKGQIEMDNENYIITKPDSTETNIPGVYAAGDVKDKTYRQAVTAAGMGCMAALEAEKYLAAKESK
;
A
#
# COMPACT_ATOMS: atom_id res chain seq x y z
N ARG A 1 22.22 45.69 21.02
CA ARG A 1 20.82 45.19 20.89
C ARG A 1 20.90 43.70 20.71
N GLN A 2 20.71 42.91 21.77
CA GLN A 2 20.52 41.46 21.70
C GLN A 2 19.12 41.22 21.15
N THR A 3 19.04 40.60 19.99
CA THR A 3 17.79 40.11 19.43
C THR A 3 17.36 38.87 20.22
N TRP A 4 16.27 39.02 20.97
CA TRP A 4 15.61 37.91 21.66
C TRP A 4 15.04 36.94 20.58
N GLN A 5 15.59 35.71 20.50
CA GLN A 5 14.97 34.62 19.72
C GLN A 5 14.12 33.80 20.71
N PRO A 6 12.82 33.60 20.46
CA PRO A 6 12.01 32.73 21.28
C PRO A 6 12.55 31.30 21.12
N ARG A 7 12.96 30.68 22.22
CA ARG A 7 13.17 29.23 22.27
C ARG A 7 11.80 28.60 22.06
N THR A 8 11.55 28.05 20.89
CA THR A 8 10.45 27.11 20.67
C THR A 8 10.72 25.93 21.59
N THR A 9 9.96 25.80 22.66
CA THR A 9 9.99 24.63 23.54
C THR A 9 9.51 23.46 22.69
N GLN A 10 10.44 22.62 22.26
CA GLN A 10 10.14 21.41 21.51
C GLN A 10 9.31 20.52 22.44
N MET A 11 8.02 20.39 22.16
CA MET A 11 7.14 19.56 22.98
C MET A 11 7.45 18.08 22.69
N THR A 12 7.65 17.31 23.72
CA THR A 12 7.84 15.85 23.64
C THR A 12 6.57 15.18 24.16
N LYS A 13 5.95 14.36 23.32
CA LYS A 13 4.79 13.54 23.68
C LYS A 13 5.25 12.10 23.88
N HIS A 14 4.87 11.47 24.99
CA HIS A 14 5.21 10.08 25.31
C HIS A 14 3.97 9.19 25.34
N SER A 15 4.09 7.97 24.84
CA SER A 15 3.07 6.92 24.88
C SER A 15 3.72 5.56 25.12
N LYS A 16 2.97 4.60 25.69
CA LYS A 16 3.43 3.19 25.74
C LYS A 16 3.63 2.61 24.35
N VAL A 17 2.75 2.94 23.41
CA VAL A 17 2.79 2.46 22.02
C VAL A 17 2.64 3.63 21.06
N LEU A 18 3.59 3.80 20.17
CA LEU A 18 3.50 4.70 19.02
C LEU A 18 3.17 3.89 17.77
N ILE A 19 2.11 4.29 17.07
CA ILE A 19 1.71 3.72 15.79
C ILE A 19 2.02 4.74 14.70
N ILE A 20 2.84 4.35 13.71
CA ILE A 20 3.21 5.20 12.58
C ILE A 20 2.47 4.74 11.34
N GLY A 21 1.51 5.53 10.89
CA GLY A 21 0.64 5.23 9.75
C GLY A 21 -0.79 4.85 10.14
N SER A 22 -1.75 5.12 9.26
CA SER A 22 -3.19 5.08 9.54
C SER A 22 -4.02 4.32 8.51
N GLY A 23 -3.42 3.36 7.81
CA GLY A 23 -4.18 2.40 7.01
C GLY A 23 -4.90 1.36 7.88
N PRO A 24 -5.51 0.32 7.27
CA PRO A 24 -6.19 -0.74 8.00
C PRO A 24 -5.34 -1.41 9.09
N ALA A 25 -4.04 -1.59 8.83
CA ALA A 25 -3.10 -2.12 9.83
C ALA A 25 -2.97 -1.20 11.03
N GLY A 26 -2.77 0.10 10.79
CA GLY A 26 -2.58 1.10 11.84
C GLY A 26 -3.83 1.29 12.70
N TYR A 27 -4.99 1.47 12.09
CA TYR A 27 -6.24 1.62 12.86
C TYR A 27 -6.57 0.35 13.64
N THR A 28 -6.34 -0.84 13.08
CA THR A 28 -6.56 -2.09 13.82
C THR A 28 -5.60 -2.22 15.00
N ALA A 29 -4.32 -1.91 14.80
CA ALA A 29 -3.34 -1.89 15.88
C ALA A 29 -3.75 -0.89 16.98
N ALA A 30 -4.22 0.29 16.60
CA ALA A 30 -4.71 1.31 17.54
C ALA A 30 -5.89 0.82 18.36
N ILE A 31 -6.88 0.19 17.72
CA ILE A 31 -8.06 -0.37 18.41
C ILE A 31 -7.63 -1.41 19.45
N TYR A 32 -6.79 -2.36 19.07
CA TYR A 32 -6.38 -3.45 19.98
C TYR A 32 -5.49 -2.95 21.11
N THR A 33 -4.53 -2.07 20.86
CA THR A 33 -3.66 -1.49 21.91
C THR A 33 -4.44 -0.59 22.86
N ALA A 34 -5.40 0.20 22.36
CA ALA A 34 -6.26 1.03 23.20
C ALA A 34 -7.15 0.16 24.11
N ARG A 35 -7.75 -0.90 23.57
CA ARG A 35 -8.54 -1.86 24.35
C ARG A 35 -7.72 -2.63 25.39
N ALA A 36 -6.41 -2.81 25.16
CA ALA A 36 -5.46 -3.34 26.13
C ALA A 36 -4.99 -2.29 27.15
N MET A 37 -5.62 -1.11 27.19
CA MET A 37 -5.31 0.00 28.09
C MET A 37 -3.87 0.56 27.96
N LEU A 38 -3.27 0.40 26.78
CA LEU A 38 -1.90 0.87 26.51
C LEU A 38 -1.83 2.34 26.09
N LYS A 39 -2.99 3.01 25.97
CA LYS A 39 -3.10 4.44 25.59
C LYS A 39 -2.22 4.77 24.36
N PRO A 40 -2.46 4.15 23.22
CA PRO A 40 -1.64 4.32 22.04
C PRO A 40 -1.75 5.74 21.48
N MET A 41 -0.66 6.22 20.94
CA MET A 41 -0.57 7.42 20.13
C MET A 41 -0.34 7.00 18.68
N MET A 42 -1.17 7.50 17.77
CA MET A 42 -1.06 7.25 16.33
C MET A 42 -0.68 8.53 15.61
N VAL A 43 0.39 8.51 14.82
CA VAL A 43 0.71 9.58 13.87
C VAL A 43 0.25 9.14 12.49
N GLN A 44 -0.83 9.77 12.00
CA GLN A 44 -1.59 9.26 10.86
C GLN A 44 -1.04 9.63 9.47
N GLY A 45 -0.03 10.49 9.41
CA GLY A 45 0.50 10.97 8.14
C GLY A 45 -0.38 12.03 7.47
N THR A 46 -0.02 12.38 6.23
CA THR A 46 -0.72 13.41 5.43
C THR A 46 -1.93 12.86 4.67
N GLN A 47 -2.04 11.54 4.55
CA GLN A 47 -3.17 10.85 3.90
C GLN A 47 -3.80 9.86 4.90
N PRO A 48 -4.65 10.34 5.83
CA PRO A 48 -5.32 9.48 6.79
C PRO A 48 -6.17 8.40 6.10
N GLY A 49 -5.99 7.14 6.50
CA GLY A 49 -6.66 5.99 5.90
C GLY A 49 -5.86 5.29 4.79
N GLY A 50 -4.78 5.89 4.29
CA GLY A 50 -3.87 5.27 3.34
C GLY A 50 -4.51 4.98 1.97
N GLN A 51 -4.12 3.87 1.35
CA GLN A 51 -4.50 3.52 -0.04
C GLN A 51 -6.01 3.35 -0.25
N LEU A 52 -6.78 2.94 0.75
CA LEU A 52 -8.23 2.80 0.62
C LEU A 52 -8.97 4.13 0.46
N THR A 53 -8.34 5.26 0.79
CA THR A 53 -8.96 6.59 0.59
C THR A 53 -8.96 7.05 -0.87
N ILE A 54 -8.16 6.42 -1.72
CA ILE A 54 -8.12 6.69 -3.17
C ILE A 54 -8.80 5.58 -3.99
N THR A 55 -9.40 4.61 -3.31
CA THR A 55 -10.22 3.54 -3.88
C THR A 55 -11.69 3.95 -3.83
N THR A 56 -12.50 3.46 -4.77
CA THR A 56 -13.95 3.68 -4.79
C THR A 56 -14.66 2.52 -4.07
N ASP A 57 -15.20 1.56 -4.83
CA ASP A 57 -15.95 0.44 -4.33
C ASP A 57 -15.06 -0.62 -3.67
N VAL A 58 -15.48 -1.11 -2.51
CA VAL A 58 -14.83 -2.19 -1.77
C VAL A 58 -15.86 -3.28 -1.49
N GLU A 59 -15.63 -4.46 -2.05
CA GLU A 59 -16.51 -5.63 -1.93
C GLU A 59 -15.85 -6.80 -1.19
N ASN A 60 -14.54 -6.73 -0.97
CA ASN A 60 -13.73 -7.83 -0.45
C ASN A 60 -13.24 -7.63 1.00
N TYR A 61 -13.77 -6.63 1.71
CA TYR A 61 -13.54 -6.49 3.14
C TYR A 61 -14.70 -7.14 3.91
N PRO A 62 -14.47 -8.25 4.64
CA PRO A 62 -15.55 -9.01 5.25
C PRO A 62 -16.27 -8.23 6.36
N GLY A 63 -17.57 -8.47 6.48
CA GLY A 63 -18.44 -7.84 7.47
C GLY A 63 -19.53 -6.94 6.87
N PHE A 64 -19.49 -6.70 5.57
CA PHE A 64 -20.48 -5.88 4.84
C PHE A 64 -21.14 -6.72 3.74
N GLY A 65 -22.47 -6.74 3.72
CA GLY A 65 -23.24 -7.43 2.70
C GLY A 65 -23.42 -6.64 1.41
N ASP A 66 -23.32 -5.33 1.52
CA ASP A 66 -23.40 -4.39 0.39
C ASP A 66 -22.02 -3.83 0.05
N VAL A 67 -21.90 -3.29 -1.16
CA VAL A 67 -20.72 -2.56 -1.60
C VAL A 67 -20.52 -1.32 -0.73
N ILE A 68 -19.31 -1.14 -0.22
CA ILE A 68 -18.94 0.04 0.58
C ILE A 68 -17.87 0.86 -0.14
N GLN A 69 -17.72 2.12 0.27
CA GLN A 69 -16.68 2.99 -0.27
C GLN A 69 -15.42 2.93 0.61
N GLY A 70 -14.25 2.87 -0.02
CA GLY A 70 -12.96 2.83 0.68
C GLY A 70 -12.78 3.98 1.66
N PRO A 71 -13.01 5.26 1.28
CA PRO A 71 -12.93 6.40 2.21
C PRO A 71 -13.87 6.26 3.41
N TRP A 72 -15.10 5.79 3.19
CA TRP A 72 -16.07 5.55 4.27
C TRP A 72 -15.58 4.49 5.26
N LEU A 73 -15.04 3.36 4.75
CA LEU A 73 -14.48 2.31 5.61
C LEU A 73 -13.36 2.85 6.49
N MET A 74 -12.47 3.67 5.92
CA MET A 74 -11.37 4.28 6.68
C MET A 74 -11.85 5.27 7.72
N GLU A 75 -12.90 6.03 7.43
CA GLU A 75 -13.54 6.91 8.41
C GLU A 75 -14.13 6.10 9.57
N GLN A 76 -14.82 4.98 9.29
CA GLN A 76 -15.36 4.10 10.33
C GLN A 76 -14.24 3.52 11.22
N MET A 77 -13.13 3.05 10.64
CA MET A 77 -11.98 2.56 11.40
C MET A 77 -11.33 3.66 12.25
N GLN A 78 -11.22 4.89 11.73
CA GLN A 78 -10.71 6.02 12.49
C GLN A 78 -11.61 6.36 13.68
N GLN A 79 -12.93 6.42 13.45
CA GLN A 79 -13.90 6.69 14.52
C GLN A 79 -13.85 5.60 15.60
N GLN A 80 -13.73 4.32 15.19
CA GLN A 80 -13.60 3.21 16.12
C GLN A 80 -12.30 3.34 16.96
N ALA A 81 -11.17 3.65 16.34
CA ALA A 81 -9.91 3.87 17.07
C ALA A 81 -10.01 5.03 18.07
N LYS A 82 -10.65 6.14 17.70
CA LYS A 82 -10.92 7.27 18.61
C LYS A 82 -11.84 6.88 19.76
N SER A 83 -12.92 6.16 19.48
CA SER A 83 -13.92 5.79 20.49
C SER A 83 -13.37 4.89 21.60
N VAL A 84 -12.32 4.14 21.34
CA VAL A 84 -11.65 3.29 22.33
C VAL A 84 -10.45 3.96 23.01
N GLY A 85 -10.15 5.23 22.67
CA GLY A 85 -9.19 6.04 23.40
C GLY A 85 -7.80 6.16 22.75
N THR A 86 -7.70 5.96 21.42
CA THR A 86 -6.45 6.25 20.68
C THR A 86 -6.27 7.77 20.55
N ASP A 87 -5.09 8.28 20.88
CA ASP A 87 -4.69 9.66 20.55
C ASP A 87 -4.19 9.71 19.10
N ILE A 88 -5.00 10.28 18.20
CA ILE A 88 -4.70 10.39 16.78
C ILE A 88 -4.17 11.77 16.46
N ILE A 89 -2.93 11.83 15.97
CA ILE A 89 -2.18 13.05 15.69
C ILE A 89 -2.01 13.20 14.17
N THR A 90 -2.37 14.36 13.66
CA THR A 90 -2.10 14.72 12.26
C THR A 90 -0.70 15.32 12.18
N ASP A 91 0.26 14.51 11.81
CA ASP A 91 1.65 14.87 11.56
C ASP A 91 2.26 13.79 10.65
N MET A 92 3.43 14.03 10.10
CA MET A 92 4.19 13.07 9.31
C MET A 92 5.55 12.83 9.97
N ILE A 93 5.85 11.57 10.29
CA ILE A 93 7.16 11.23 10.83
C ILE A 93 8.22 11.35 9.74
N LYS A 94 9.22 12.16 9.98
CA LYS A 94 10.37 12.38 9.07
C LYS A 94 11.61 11.59 9.44
N SER A 95 11.76 11.19 10.71
CA SER A 95 12.90 10.41 11.18
C SER A 95 12.56 9.64 12.45
N VAL A 96 13.29 8.56 12.70
CA VAL A 96 13.18 7.75 13.92
C VAL A 96 14.57 7.47 14.48
N ASP A 97 14.62 7.17 15.78
CA ASP A 97 15.79 6.61 16.44
C ASP A 97 15.36 5.39 17.26
N PHE A 98 15.74 4.22 16.78
CA PHE A 98 15.48 2.92 17.42
C PHE A 98 16.70 2.40 18.21
N GLY A 99 17.81 3.14 18.22
CA GLY A 99 19.02 2.79 18.95
C GLY A 99 18.93 3.04 20.47
N GLN A 100 17.94 3.80 20.92
CA GLN A 100 17.74 4.17 22.32
C GLN A 100 16.38 3.76 22.88
N ARG A 101 16.22 3.88 24.17
CA ARG A 101 14.96 3.67 24.90
C ARG A 101 14.67 4.87 25.80
N PRO A 102 13.42 5.41 25.83
CA PRO A 102 12.33 5.07 24.90
C PRO A 102 12.69 5.35 23.44
N PHE A 103 12.04 4.66 22.51
CA PHE A 103 12.16 4.93 21.07
C PHE A 103 11.74 6.35 20.78
N THR A 104 12.36 6.98 19.78
CA THR A 104 12.09 8.37 19.43
C THR A 104 11.70 8.48 17.96
N ALA A 105 10.71 9.32 17.68
CA ALA A 105 10.32 9.73 16.35
C ALA A 105 10.16 11.24 16.30
N VAL A 106 10.51 11.87 15.18
CA VAL A 106 10.38 13.31 14.98
C VAL A 106 9.44 13.58 13.82
N GLY A 107 8.43 14.40 14.07
CA GLY A 107 7.47 14.84 13.05
C GLY A 107 7.98 15.97 12.17
N GLU A 108 7.33 16.20 11.05
CA GLU A 108 7.56 17.38 10.20
C GLU A 108 7.19 18.67 10.91
N SER A 109 6.22 18.63 11.82
CA SER A 109 5.85 19.74 12.72
C SER A 109 7.02 20.17 13.63
N GLY A 110 8.05 19.34 13.80
CA GLY A 110 9.13 19.52 14.76
C GLY A 110 8.84 18.92 16.14
N GLU A 111 7.64 18.37 16.39
CA GLU A 111 7.32 17.65 17.61
C GLU A 111 8.12 16.35 17.70
N THR A 112 8.49 16.00 18.94
CA THR A 112 9.16 14.73 19.25
C THR A 112 8.18 13.79 19.93
N TYR A 113 8.10 12.57 19.42
CA TYR A 113 7.27 11.48 19.91
C TYR A 113 8.18 10.41 20.51
N THR A 114 7.90 9.97 21.72
CA THR A 114 8.65 8.88 22.37
C THR A 114 7.72 7.74 22.74
N ALA A 115 8.21 6.51 22.68
CA ALA A 115 7.42 5.33 23.02
C ALA A 115 8.26 4.18 23.55
N ASP A 116 7.62 3.31 24.34
CA ASP A 116 8.24 2.08 24.84
C ASP A 116 8.19 0.95 23.81
N SER A 117 7.21 1.02 22.90
CA SER A 117 7.03 0.11 21.76
C SER A 117 6.54 0.89 20.52
N VAL A 118 6.90 0.44 19.33
CA VAL A 118 6.52 1.08 18.06
C VAL A 118 5.91 0.05 17.11
N ILE A 119 4.80 0.41 16.48
CA ILE A 119 4.17 -0.35 15.39
C ILE A 119 4.28 0.47 14.10
N ILE A 120 5.00 -0.07 13.12
CA ILE A 120 5.18 0.53 11.81
C ILE A 120 4.08 0.00 10.90
N SER A 121 3.22 0.89 10.40
CA SER A 121 2.09 0.58 9.51
C SER A 121 1.98 1.61 8.38
N THR A 122 3.12 2.04 7.86
CA THR A 122 3.24 3.10 6.85
C THR A 122 2.84 2.67 5.44
N GLY A 123 2.58 1.37 5.23
CA GLY A 123 2.07 0.83 3.98
C GLY A 123 3.07 0.81 2.83
N ALA A 124 2.53 0.64 1.63
CA ALA A 124 3.25 0.73 0.36
C ALA A 124 2.39 1.46 -0.67
N GLN A 125 3.03 2.03 -1.68
CA GLN A 125 2.34 2.71 -2.77
C GLN A 125 2.60 1.98 -4.08
N ALA A 126 1.54 1.82 -4.89
CA ALA A 126 1.70 1.33 -6.25
C ALA A 126 2.54 2.31 -7.07
N ARG A 127 3.40 1.76 -7.92
CA ARG A 127 4.10 2.55 -8.92
C ARG A 127 3.17 2.84 -10.07
N TRP A 128 3.17 4.08 -10.50
CA TRP A 128 2.40 4.55 -11.63
C TRP A 128 3.32 4.95 -12.78
N LEU A 129 2.79 4.98 -14.00
CA LEU A 129 3.53 5.44 -15.19
C LEU A 129 3.71 6.95 -15.18
N GLY A 130 2.80 7.67 -14.50
CA GLY A 130 2.84 9.13 -14.39
C GLY A 130 2.25 9.88 -15.58
N ILE A 131 1.51 9.20 -16.47
CA ILE A 131 0.82 9.82 -17.60
C ILE A 131 -0.52 10.42 -17.14
N ASP A 132 -0.96 11.52 -17.77
CA ASP A 132 -2.14 12.26 -17.32
C ASP A 132 -3.45 11.45 -17.49
N SER A 133 -3.54 10.64 -18.55
CA SER A 133 -4.70 9.77 -18.77
C SER A 133 -4.82 8.66 -17.72
N GLU A 134 -3.70 8.13 -17.20
CA GLU A 134 -3.70 7.20 -16.08
C GLU A 134 -4.34 7.82 -14.84
N LYS A 135 -3.94 9.06 -14.51
CA LYS A 135 -4.51 9.80 -13.37
C LYS A 135 -6.00 10.09 -13.57
N LYS A 136 -6.40 10.48 -14.79
CA LYS A 136 -7.78 10.79 -15.12
C LYS A 136 -8.72 9.61 -14.91
N PHE A 137 -8.31 8.42 -15.33
CA PHE A 137 -9.15 7.22 -15.29
C PHE A 137 -8.88 6.33 -14.06
N ASN A 138 -8.05 6.77 -13.11
CA ASN A 138 -7.80 6.03 -11.87
C ASN A 138 -9.10 5.86 -11.07
N GLY A 139 -9.49 4.59 -10.78
CA GLY A 139 -10.78 4.23 -10.19
C GLY A 139 -11.96 4.20 -11.18
N TYR A 140 -11.75 4.59 -12.43
CA TYR A 140 -12.75 4.59 -13.51
C TYR A 140 -12.32 3.74 -14.70
N GLY A 141 -11.65 2.65 -14.44
CA GLY A 141 -11.15 1.71 -15.43
C GLY A 141 -9.63 1.54 -15.41
N VAL A 142 -8.89 2.39 -14.69
CA VAL A 142 -7.47 2.20 -14.40
C VAL A 142 -7.29 1.80 -12.93
N SER A 143 -6.59 0.71 -12.68
CA SER A 143 -6.32 0.15 -11.35
C SER A 143 -4.85 -0.32 -11.24
N ALA A 144 -4.37 -0.52 -10.01
CA ALA A 144 -3.09 -1.15 -9.72
C ALA A 144 -3.25 -2.45 -8.89
N CYS A 145 -4.47 -3.02 -8.85
CA CYS A 145 -4.75 -4.21 -8.05
C CYS A 145 -5.83 -5.07 -8.73
N ALA A 146 -5.43 -6.15 -9.38
CA ALA A 146 -6.37 -7.06 -10.04
C ALA A 146 -7.30 -7.79 -9.07
N THR A 147 -6.81 -8.16 -7.88
CA THR A 147 -7.63 -8.78 -6.82
C THR A 147 -8.65 -7.83 -6.20
N CYS A 148 -8.41 -6.53 -6.27
CA CYS A 148 -9.33 -5.53 -5.75
C CYS A 148 -10.46 -5.25 -6.76
N ASP A 149 -10.09 -4.96 -8.01
CA ASP A 149 -10.98 -4.36 -9.00
C ASP A 149 -11.32 -5.28 -10.17
N GLY A 150 -10.66 -6.45 -10.26
CA GLY A 150 -10.85 -7.38 -11.39
C GLY A 150 -12.31 -7.83 -11.57
N PHE A 151 -13.08 -7.96 -10.49
CA PHE A 151 -14.48 -8.36 -10.54
C PHE A 151 -15.35 -7.45 -11.41
N PHE A 152 -15.07 -6.15 -11.48
CA PHE A 152 -15.81 -5.19 -12.30
C PHE A 152 -15.61 -5.38 -13.81
N PHE A 153 -14.67 -6.24 -14.20
CA PHE A 153 -14.32 -6.51 -15.59
C PHE A 153 -14.73 -7.91 -16.05
N GLN A 154 -15.79 -8.47 -15.44
CA GLN A 154 -16.35 -9.76 -15.84
C GLN A 154 -16.76 -9.74 -17.31
N ASP A 155 -16.29 -10.74 -18.08
CA ASP A 155 -16.51 -10.92 -19.52
C ASP A 155 -16.02 -9.74 -20.41
N LYS A 156 -15.22 -8.83 -19.85
CA LYS A 156 -14.64 -7.67 -20.56
C LYS A 156 -13.20 -7.95 -21.02
N LYS A 157 -12.67 -7.03 -21.81
CA LYS A 157 -11.26 -7.04 -22.24
C LYS A 157 -10.45 -6.14 -21.32
N VAL A 158 -9.33 -6.61 -20.84
CA VAL A 158 -8.45 -5.84 -19.97
C VAL A 158 -7.01 -5.88 -20.45
N LEU A 159 -6.25 -4.84 -20.07
CA LEU A 159 -4.84 -4.73 -20.35
C LEU A 159 -4.08 -4.66 -19.04
N VAL A 160 -3.01 -5.46 -18.94
CA VAL A 160 -2.06 -5.42 -17.80
C VAL A 160 -0.73 -4.85 -18.31
N VAL A 161 -0.20 -3.86 -17.60
CA VAL A 161 1.09 -3.24 -17.92
C VAL A 161 2.14 -3.73 -16.94
N GLY A 162 3.15 -4.43 -17.44
CA GLY A 162 4.25 -4.91 -16.61
C GLY A 162 5.04 -6.05 -17.22
N GLY A 163 5.86 -6.74 -16.43
CA GLY A 163 6.67 -7.86 -16.94
C GLY A 163 7.44 -8.63 -15.85
N GLY A 164 7.19 -8.32 -14.59
CA GLY A 164 7.63 -9.09 -13.43
C GLY A 164 6.59 -10.10 -12.95
N ASN A 165 6.87 -10.80 -11.84
CA ASN A 165 5.96 -11.79 -11.25
C ASN A 165 4.56 -11.21 -11.03
N SER A 166 4.45 -10.06 -10.38
CA SER A 166 3.16 -9.41 -10.10
C SER A 166 2.31 -9.18 -11.36
N ALA A 167 2.91 -8.71 -12.45
CA ALA A 167 2.19 -8.50 -13.70
C ALA A 167 1.65 -9.81 -14.31
N VAL A 168 2.46 -10.86 -14.26
CA VAL A 168 2.06 -12.18 -14.78
C VAL A 168 1.00 -12.82 -13.89
N GLU A 169 1.14 -12.72 -12.58
CA GLU A 169 0.15 -13.23 -11.61
C GLU A 169 -1.19 -12.50 -11.74
N GLU A 170 -1.18 -11.17 -11.85
CA GLU A 170 -2.38 -10.38 -12.07
C GLU A 170 -3.05 -10.70 -13.42
N ALA A 171 -2.26 -10.84 -14.50
CA ALA A 171 -2.79 -11.24 -15.79
C ALA A 171 -3.45 -12.62 -15.73
N LEU A 172 -2.80 -13.60 -15.09
CA LEU A 172 -3.36 -14.94 -14.89
C LEU A 172 -4.63 -14.92 -14.03
N TYR A 173 -4.64 -14.14 -12.95
CA TYR A 173 -5.83 -13.95 -12.12
C TYR A 173 -7.01 -13.42 -12.94
N LEU A 174 -6.78 -12.38 -13.74
CA LEU A 174 -7.79 -11.76 -14.58
C LEU A 174 -8.35 -12.69 -15.66
N THR A 175 -7.63 -13.73 -16.08
CA THR A 175 -8.16 -14.72 -17.04
C THR A 175 -9.36 -15.51 -16.50
N ASN A 176 -9.52 -15.59 -15.18
CA ASN A 176 -10.66 -16.23 -14.54
C ASN A 176 -11.94 -15.36 -14.64
N ILE A 177 -11.78 -14.07 -14.88
CA ILE A 177 -12.84 -13.07 -14.79
C ILE A 177 -13.11 -12.47 -16.18
N ALA A 178 -12.07 -11.95 -16.83
CA ALA A 178 -12.16 -11.27 -18.12
C ALA A 178 -12.32 -12.25 -19.30
N SER A 179 -12.84 -11.77 -20.39
CA SER A 179 -12.93 -12.52 -21.67
C SER A 179 -11.57 -12.57 -22.40
N LYS A 180 -10.78 -11.51 -22.29
CA LYS A 180 -9.46 -11.38 -22.92
C LYS A 180 -8.53 -10.54 -22.01
N VAL A 181 -7.28 -10.95 -21.92
CA VAL A 181 -6.24 -10.23 -21.17
C VAL A 181 -5.08 -9.93 -22.10
N TYR A 182 -4.76 -8.67 -22.29
CA TYR A 182 -3.54 -8.22 -22.95
C TYR A 182 -2.47 -7.94 -21.91
N LEU A 183 -1.27 -8.49 -22.08
CA LEU A 183 -0.11 -8.13 -21.24
C LEU A 183 0.85 -7.30 -22.10
N VAL A 184 1.00 -6.02 -21.76
CA VAL A 184 1.91 -5.11 -22.47
C VAL A 184 3.24 -5.05 -21.75
N HIS A 185 4.31 -5.33 -22.47
CA HIS A 185 5.67 -5.23 -21.96
C HIS A 185 6.60 -4.47 -22.89
N ARG A 186 7.38 -3.55 -22.30
CA ARG A 186 8.29 -2.66 -23.04
C ARG A 186 9.51 -3.35 -23.66
N ARG A 187 9.75 -4.63 -23.37
CA ARG A 187 10.84 -5.46 -23.89
C ARG A 187 10.28 -6.69 -24.60
N ASP A 188 11.16 -7.52 -25.13
CA ASP A 188 10.84 -8.79 -25.82
C ASP A 188 10.91 -10.02 -24.91
N SER A 189 11.11 -9.84 -23.61
CA SER A 189 11.17 -10.91 -22.62
C SER A 189 10.69 -10.44 -21.26
N LEU A 190 9.98 -11.32 -20.53
CA LEU A 190 9.51 -11.08 -19.17
C LEU A 190 10.64 -11.37 -18.16
N ARG A 191 10.55 -10.68 -17.01
CA ARG A 191 11.42 -10.94 -15.85
C ARG A 191 10.78 -11.87 -14.83
N ALA A 192 9.53 -12.25 -15.05
CA ALA A 192 8.81 -13.19 -14.20
C ALA A 192 9.48 -14.57 -14.19
N GLU A 193 9.22 -15.35 -13.16
CA GLU A 193 9.68 -16.72 -13.04
C GLU A 193 9.21 -17.58 -14.20
N LYS A 194 10.04 -18.53 -14.63
CA LYS A 194 9.78 -19.37 -15.81
C LYS A 194 8.45 -20.10 -15.73
N ILE A 195 8.11 -20.65 -14.57
CA ILE A 195 6.85 -21.36 -14.35
C ILE A 195 5.61 -20.46 -14.55
N LEU A 196 5.70 -19.20 -14.16
CA LEU A 196 4.64 -18.22 -14.37
C LEU A 196 4.52 -17.85 -15.85
N GLN A 197 5.65 -17.69 -16.53
CA GLN A 197 5.67 -17.45 -17.97
C GLN A 197 5.04 -18.59 -18.76
N ASP A 198 5.37 -19.83 -18.42
CA ASP A 198 4.83 -21.03 -19.09
C ASP A 198 3.31 -21.12 -18.92
N ARG A 199 2.78 -20.81 -17.74
CA ARG A 199 1.34 -20.71 -17.48
C ARG A 199 0.68 -19.58 -18.28
N LEU A 200 1.32 -18.41 -18.33
CA LEU A 200 0.83 -17.26 -19.09
C LEU A 200 0.70 -17.58 -20.59
N PHE A 201 1.78 -18.10 -21.19
CA PHE A 201 1.82 -18.39 -22.62
C PHE A 201 0.92 -19.57 -23.02
N SER A 202 0.59 -20.45 -22.09
CA SER A 202 -0.35 -21.56 -22.32
C SER A 202 -1.82 -21.14 -22.18
N ASN A 203 -2.10 -19.93 -21.69
CA ASN A 203 -3.47 -19.49 -21.46
C ASN A 203 -4.08 -18.85 -22.72
N PRO A 204 -5.16 -19.42 -23.30
CA PRO A 204 -5.72 -18.95 -24.57
C PRO A 204 -6.38 -17.55 -24.48
N LYS A 205 -6.67 -17.07 -23.27
CA LYS A 205 -7.22 -15.72 -23.06
C LYS A 205 -6.14 -14.65 -23.03
N VAL A 206 -4.85 -15.03 -22.90
CA VAL A 206 -3.75 -14.06 -22.80
C VAL A 206 -3.14 -13.80 -24.17
N GLU A 207 -2.85 -12.55 -24.42
CA GLU A 207 -2.06 -12.09 -25.56
C GLU A 207 -0.98 -11.13 -25.06
N VAL A 208 0.29 -11.42 -25.37
CA VAL A 208 1.40 -10.57 -24.97
C VAL A 208 1.77 -9.62 -26.11
N ILE A 209 1.76 -8.34 -25.80
CA ILE A 209 2.15 -7.26 -26.71
C ILE A 209 3.57 -6.81 -26.30
N TRP A 210 4.53 -7.27 -27.08
CA TRP A 210 5.95 -7.02 -26.83
C TRP A 210 6.41 -5.65 -27.35
N ASN A 211 7.54 -5.20 -26.81
CA ASN A 211 8.22 -3.97 -27.24
C ASN A 211 7.27 -2.77 -27.33
N SER A 212 6.33 -2.71 -26.39
CA SER A 212 5.29 -1.69 -26.35
C SER A 212 5.10 -1.14 -24.95
N GLN A 213 4.81 0.13 -24.89
CA GLN A 213 4.49 0.83 -23.63
C GLN A 213 3.18 1.58 -23.79
N LEU A 214 2.46 1.71 -22.69
CA LEU A 214 1.25 2.51 -22.61
C LEU A 214 1.60 3.99 -22.78
N GLU A 215 1.07 4.63 -23.83
CA GLU A 215 1.24 6.05 -24.10
C GLU A 215 0.05 6.86 -23.57
N GLU A 216 -1.16 6.33 -23.75
CA GLU A 216 -2.40 7.01 -23.37
C GLU A 216 -3.51 5.99 -23.07
N VAL A 217 -4.31 6.27 -22.04
CA VAL A 217 -5.59 5.60 -21.80
C VAL A 217 -6.68 6.41 -22.46
N ILE A 218 -7.52 5.75 -23.26
CA ILE A 218 -8.62 6.35 -24.02
C ILE A 218 -9.93 6.00 -23.31
N GLY A 219 -10.84 6.96 -23.25
CA GLY A 219 -12.15 6.72 -22.64
C GLY A 219 -13.12 7.87 -22.84
N ASN A 220 -14.30 7.71 -22.28
CA ASN A 220 -15.37 8.70 -22.27
C ASN A 220 -15.28 9.60 -21.04
N ASP A 221 -15.85 10.79 -21.12
CA ASP A 221 -15.94 11.75 -20.02
C ASP A 221 -17.26 11.66 -19.24
N ASP A 222 -18.32 11.24 -19.90
CA ASP A 222 -19.66 11.12 -19.31
C ASP A 222 -20.41 9.90 -19.88
N PRO A 223 -20.53 8.79 -19.12
CA PRO A 223 -19.85 8.53 -17.84
C PRO A 223 -18.33 8.33 -18.04
N LEU A 224 -17.57 8.70 -17.03
CA LEU A 224 -16.11 8.51 -17.04
C LEU A 224 -15.79 7.01 -17.03
N ASN A 225 -15.19 6.51 -18.11
CA ASN A 225 -14.81 5.09 -18.24
C ASN A 225 -13.76 4.89 -19.34
N VAL A 226 -12.96 3.84 -19.21
CA VAL A 226 -11.98 3.41 -20.20
C VAL A 226 -12.68 2.70 -21.37
N THR A 227 -12.24 2.98 -22.59
CA THR A 227 -12.70 2.31 -23.83
C THR A 227 -11.55 1.73 -24.64
N GLY A 228 -10.32 2.12 -24.37
CA GLY A 228 -9.15 1.63 -25.08
C GLY A 228 -7.85 2.23 -24.57
N VAL A 229 -6.78 1.86 -25.23
CA VAL A 229 -5.43 2.36 -24.97
C VAL A 229 -4.69 2.63 -26.27
N LYS A 230 -3.76 3.59 -26.20
CA LYS A 230 -2.77 3.85 -27.24
C LYS A 230 -1.43 3.34 -26.77
N LEU A 231 -0.82 2.48 -27.55
CA LEU A 231 0.48 1.86 -27.28
C LEU A 231 1.52 2.41 -28.25
N LYS A 232 2.70 2.67 -27.72
CA LYS A 232 3.87 3.10 -28.49
C LYS A 232 4.87 1.94 -28.57
N ASN A 233 5.37 1.65 -29.76
CA ASN A 233 6.43 0.67 -29.95
C ASN A 233 7.76 1.23 -29.40
N THR A 234 8.47 0.48 -28.56
CA THR A 234 9.73 0.88 -27.93
C THR A 234 10.97 0.66 -28.81
N LYS A 235 10.82 -0.07 -29.92
CA LYS A 235 11.88 -0.33 -30.91
C LYS A 235 11.75 0.50 -32.18
N ASP A 236 10.72 1.35 -32.24
CA ASP A 236 10.49 2.20 -33.41
C ASP A 236 11.15 3.57 -33.24
N ASP A 237 12.37 3.68 -33.76
CA ASP A 237 13.16 4.92 -33.73
C ASP A 237 12.53 6.05 -34.57
N PHE A 238 11.55 5.75 -35.42
CA PHE A 238 10.89 6.71 -36.31
C PHE A 238 9.51 7.16 -35.84
N GLY A 239 8.98 6.62 -34.72
CA GLY A 239 7.71 7.03 -34.11
C GLY A 239 6.44 6.66 -34.88
N LEU A 240 6.52 5.72 -35.83
CA LEU A 240 5.40 5.30 -36.70
C LEU A 240 4.58 4.16 -36.11
N GLY A 241 5.06 3.52 -35.02
CA GLY A 241 4.47 2.32 -34.42
C GLY A 241 3.58 2.61 -33.23
N THR A 242 2.50 3.38 -33.42
CA THR A 242 1.42 3.47 -32.43
C THR A 242 0.27 2.53 -32.80
N ALA A 243 -0.20 1.75 -31.84
CA ALA A 243 -1.39 0.90 -32.02
C ALA A 243 -2.44 1.27 -30.99
N THR A 244 -3.70 1.24 -31.40
CA THR A 244 -4.83 1.36 -30.47
C THR A 244 -5.39 -0.03 -30.20
N VAL A 245 -5.68 -0.33 -28.93
CA VAL A 245 -6.29 -1.59 -28.50
C VAL A 245 -7.55 -1.26 -27.71
N ASP A 246 -8.66 -1.85 -28.09
CA ASP A 246 -9.93 -1.70 -27.39
C ASP A 246 -9.91 -2.55 -26.12
N VAL A 247 -10.04 -1.90 -24.97
CA VAL A 247 -10.11 -2.53 -23.64
C VAL A 247 -11.05 -1.74 -22.75
N ASP A 248 -11.66 -2.43 -21.80
CA ASP A 248 -12.58 -1.84 -20.82
C ASP A 248 -11.85 -1.45 -19.52
N GLY A 249 -10.65 -1.99 -19.30
CA GLY A 249 -9.87 -1.72 -18.10
C GLY A 249 -8.37 -1.88 -18.30
N VAL A 250 -7.61 -1.17 -17.47
CA VAL A 250 -6.14 -1.15 -17.48
C VAL A 250 -5.61 -1.39 -16.08
N PHE A 251 -4.74 -2.38 -15.90
CA PHE A 251 -4.09 -2.71 -14.64
C PHE A 251 -2.60 -2.37 -14.72
N ILE A 252 -2.16 -1.44 -13.88
CA ILE A 252 -0.76 -1.00 -13.82
C ILE A 252 -0.03 -1.87 -12.81
N ALA A 253 0.74 -2.86 -13.29
CA ALA A 253 1.43 -3.87 -12.48
C ALA A 253 2.96 -3.76 -12.61
N ILE A 254 3.50 -2.57 -12.36
CA ILE A 254 4.94 -2.26 -12.46
C ILE A 254 5.66 -2.26 -11.11
N GLY A 255 5.01 -2.73 -10.06
CA GLY A 255 5.55 -2.88 -8.71
C GLY A 255 4.99 -1.89 -7.71
N HIS A 256 5.47 -2.01 -6.47
CA HIS A 256 5.10 -1.16 -5.35
C HIS A 256 6.37 -0.66 -4.66
N ASP A 257 6.26 0.47 -3.97
CA ASP A 257 7.30 1.04 -3.12
C ASP A 257 6.81 1.06 -1.67
N PRO A 258 7.42 0.27 -0.76
CA PRO A 258 7.10 0.34 0.65
C PRO A 258 7.55 1.67 1.25
N ALA A 259 6.74 2.24 2.15
CA ALA A 259 7.05 3.51 2.80
C ALA A 259 8.01 3.29 3.99
N THR A 260 9.25 2.91 3.67
CA THR A 260 10.29 2.49 4.62
C THR A 260 11.50 3.41 4.68
N GLN A 261 11.52 4.47 3.90
CA GLN A 261 12.68 5.33 3.71
C GLN A 261 13.24 5.89 5.03
N ILE A 262 12.37 6.28 5.96
CA ILE A 262 12.75 6.84 7.26
C ILE A 262 13.36 5.81 8.23
N PHE A 263 13.22 4.52 7.94
CA PHE A 263 13.71 3.42 8.77
C PHE A 263 15.03 2.81 8.25
N LYS A 264 15.51 3.25 7.08
CA LYS A 264 16.76 2.74 6.49
C LYS A 264 17.95 2.86 7.44
N GLY A 265 18.74 1.78 7.50
CA GLY A 265 19.92 1.70 8.34
C GLY A 265 19.64 1.40 9.82
N GLN A 266 18.38 1.33 10.23
CA GLN A 266 18.01 1.00 11.62
C GLN A 266 17.26 -0.33 11.74
N ILE A 267 16.49 -0.71 10.74
CA ILE A 267 15.69 -1.94 10.73
C ILE A 267 16.07 -2.80 9.53
N GLU A 268 16.02 -4.11 9.69
CA GLU A 268 16.32 -5.05 8.60
C GLU A 268 15.24 -5.01 7.53
N MET A 269 15.67 -4.92 6.28
CA MET A 269 14.82 -4.88 5.09
C MET A 269 15.34 -5.86 4.04
N ASP A 270 14.44 -6.33 3.18
CA ASP A 270 14.81 -7.12 2.02
C ASP A 270 15.36 -6.23 0.88
N ASN A 271 15.73 -6.87 -0.24
CA ASN A 271 16.28 -6.20 -1.42
C ASN A 271 15.29 -5.26 -2.13
N GLU A 272 13.99 -5.35 -1.80
CA GLU A 272 12.93 -4.47 -2.30
C GLU A 272 12.52 -3.41 -1.27
N ASN A 273 13.26 -3.29 -0.16
CA ASN A 273 13.07 -2.39 0.98
C ASN A 273 11.81 -2.67 1.83
N TYR A 274 11.22 -3.86 1.75
CA TYR A 274 10.19 -4.28 2.71
C TYR A 274 10.82 -4.66 4.04
N ILE A 275 10.16 -4.29 5.13
CA ILE A 275 10.63 -4.65 6.49
C ILE A 275 10.55 -6.16 6.66
N ILE A 276 11.64 -6.77 7.13
CA ILE A 276 11.70 -8.19 7.45
C ILE A 276 11.15 -8.41 8.85
N THR A 277 10.23 -9.37 8.98
CA THR A 277 9.70 -9.82 10.27
C THR A 277 9.97 -11.31 10.45
N LYS A 278 9.89 -11.78 11.69
CA LYS A 278 9.93 -13.21 11.97
C LYS A 278 8.78 -13.94 11.25
N PRO A 279 8.94 -15.21 10.89
CA PRO A 279 7.83 -16.01 10.37
C PRO A 279 6.63 -16.00 11.32
N ASP A 280 5.42 -15.91 10.76
CA ASP A 280 4.15 -15.89 11.49
C ASP A 280 4.04 -14.82 12.60
N SER A 281 4.80 -13.74 12.47
CA SER A 281 4.91 -12.68 13.46
C SER A 281 5.06 -11.32 12.78
N THR A 282 4.84 -10.25 13.54
CA THR A 282 5.13 -8.86 13.15
C THR A 282 6.40 -8.32 13.80
N GLU A 283 7.10 -9.16 14.59
CA GLU A 283 8.36 -8.79 15.23
C GLU A 283 9.46 -8.53 14.21
N THR A 284 10.11 -7.39 14.33
CA THR A 284 11.31 -7.04 13.55
C THR A 284 12.58 -7.51 14.25
N ASN A 285 13.74 -7.19 13.68
CA ASN A 285 15.04 -7.43 14.35
C ASN A 285 15.26 -6.57 15.61
N ILE A 286 14.42 -5.54 15.85
CA ILE A 286 14.52 -4.67 17.01
C ILE A 286 13.43 -5.04 18.02
N PRO A 287 13.79 -5.54 19.23
CA PRO A 287 12.80 -5.87 20.25
C PRO A 287 11.94 -4.67 20.63
N GLY A 288 10.61 -4.83 20.54
CA GLY A 288 9.62 -3.79 20.79
C GLY A 288 9.25 -2.95 19.57
N VAL A 289 9.81 -3.25 18.39
CA VAL A 289 9.42 -2.65 17.12
C VAL A 289 8.80 -3.71 16.22
N TYR A 290 7.60 -3.43 15.76
CA TYR A 290 6.74 -4.31 14.94
C TYR A 290 6.43 -3.66 13.60
N ALA A 291 6.19 -4.48 12.56
CA ALA A 291 5.76 -4.01 11.25
C ALA A 291 4.52 -4.78 10.79
N ALA A 292 3.50 -4.06 10.34
CA ALA A 292 2.20 -4.62 9.96
C ALA A 292 1.65 -4.00 8.67
N GLY A 293 1.03 -4.82 7.84
CA GLY A 293 0.45 -4.42 6.56
C GLY A 293 1.48 -4.36 5.45
N ASP A 294 1.18 -3.59 4.42
CA ASP A 294 1.94 -3.56 3.15
C ASP A 294 3.39 -3.08 3.29
N VAL A 295 3.75 -2.48 4.40
CA VAL A 295 5.14 -2.09 4.70
C VAL A 295 6.07 -3.31 4.84
N LYS A 296 5.50 -4.48 5.17
CA LYS A 296 6.18 -5.78 5.26
C LYS A 296 5.60 -6.83 4.31
N ASP A 297 4.29 -6.73 3.98
CA ASP A 297 3.58 -7.69 3.13
C ASP A 297 3.68 -7.29 1.66
N LYS A 298 4.62 -7.89 0.96
CA LYS A 298 4.75 -7.73 -0.49
C LYS A 298 3.95 -8.74 -1.31
N THR A 299 3.30 -9.70 -0.63
CA THR A 299 2.63 -10.83 -1.27
C THR A 299 1.13 -10.57 -1.47
N TYR A 300 0.42 -10.27 -0.39
CA TYR A 300 -1.05 -10.17 -0.42
C TYR A 300 -1.54 -8.75 -0.65
N ARG A 301 -1.04 -7.77 0.11
CA ARG A 301 -1.41 -6.35 0.01
C ARG A 301 -2.93 -6.14 -0.01
N GLN A 302 -3.62 -6.74 0.96
CA GLN A 302 -5.06 -6.62 1.12
C GLN A 302 -5.41 -5.89 2.41
N ALA A 303 -6.53 -5.16 2.41
CA ALA A 303 -7.00 -4.44 3.59
C ALA A 303 -7.24 -5.38 4.78
N VAL A 304 -7.81 -6.56 4.53
CA VAL A 304 -8.11 -7.55 5.59
C VAL A 304 -6.84 -8.20 6.15
N THR A 305 -5.84 -8.50 5.31
CA THR A 305 -4.55 -9.02 5.80
C THR A 305 -3.78 -7.96 6.57
N ALA A 306 -3.81 -6.72 6.11
CA ALA A 306 -3.22 -5.58 6.82
C ALA A 306 -3.88 -5.38 8.20
N ALA A 307 -5.21 -5.41 8.28
CA ALA A 307 -5.94 -5.35 9.55
C ALA A 307 -5.56 -6.51 10.48
N GLY A 308 -5.48 -7.74 9.96
CA GLY A 308 -5.05 -8.91 10.72
C GLY A 308 -3.63 -8.76 11.28
N MET A 309 -2.70 -8.27 10.48
CA MET A 309 -1.33 -7.98 10.94
C MET A 309 -1.29 -6.86 11.99
N GLY A 310 -2.15 -5.84 11.87
CA GLY A 310 -2.29 -4.79 12.89
C GLY A 310 -2.73 -5.36 14.25
N CYS A 311 -3.67 -6.31 14.24
CA CYS A 311 -4.07 -7.06 15.43
C CYS A 311 -2.89 -7.84 16.02
N MET A 312 -2.16 -8.59 15.20
CA MET A 312 -0.97 -9.34 15.63
C MET A 312 0.06 -8.43 16.29
N ALA A 313 0.41 -7.32 15.64
CA ALA A 313 1.39 -6.36 16.16
C ALA A 313 0.96 -5.78 17.52
N ALA A 314 -0.31 -5.47 17.68
CA ALA A 314 -0.85 -4.98 18.95
C ALA A 314 -0.71 -6.00 20.08
N LEU A 315 -1.05 -7.26 19.82
CA LEU A 315 -0.95 -8.34 20.81
C LEU A 315 0.51 -8.67 21.16
N GLU A 316 1.40 -8.61 20.18
CA GLU A 316 2.84 -8.81 20.40
C GLU A 316 3.46 -7.65 21.19
N ALA A 317 3.07 -6.40 20.91
CA ALA A 317 3.49 -5.23 21.67
C ALA A 317 3.00 -5.28 23.12
N GLU A 318 1.76 -5.71 23.35
CA GLU A 318 1.21 -5.91 24.70
C GLU A 318 2.07 -6.91 25.51
N LYS A 319 2.34 -8.08 24.93
CA LYS A 319 3.17 -9.12 25.58
C LYS A 319 4.57 -8.60 25.91
N TYR A 320 5.17 -7.86 24.98
CA TYR A 320 6.50 -7.28 25.19
C TYR A 320 6.52 -6.28 26.35
N LEU A 321 5.52 -5.40 26.43
CA LEU A 321 5.41 -4.39 27.50
C LEU A 321 5.13 -5.05 28.84
N ALA A 322 4.24 -6.02 28.91
CA ALA A 322 3.94 -6.78 30.12
C ALA A 322 5.19 -7.50 30.69
N ALA A 323 6.00 -8.10 29.78
CA ALA A 323 7.24 -8.75 30.19
C ALA A 323 8.32 -7.77 30.73
N LYS A 324 8.26 -6.49 30.35
CA LYS A 324 9.13 -5.45 30.88
C LYS A 324 8.69 -4.92 32.24
N GLU A 325 7.38 -4.79 32.46
CA GLU A 325 6.81 -4.33 33.73
C GLU A 325 7.00 -5.37 34.88
N SER A 326 7.26 -6.65 34.49
CA SER A 326 7.45 -7.75 35.43
C SER A 326 8.92 -7.94 35.88
N LYS A 327 9.85 -7.15 35.36
CA LYS A 327 11.29 -7.13 35.74
C LYS A 327 11.65 -5.89 36.56
#